data_919d6f95a3d38d6d4185edacaeb2f7df
#
_entry.id   919d6f95a3d38d6d4185edacaeb2f7df
#
_cell.length_a   1.000
_cell.length_b   1.000
_cell.length_c   1.000
_cell.angle_alpha   90.00
_cell.angle_beta   90.00
_cell.angle_gamma   90.00
#
_symmetry.space_group_name_H-M   'P 1'
#
loop_
_entity.id
_entity.type
_entity.pdbx_description
1 polymer ?
#
loop_
_entity_poly.entity_id
_entity_poly.type
_entity_poly.pdbx_seq_one_letter_code
_entity_poly.pdbx_strand_id
1 'polypeptide(L)'
;MTVPTTVRIQREPFDVAAEARKLTHGRGDAGAVVTFTGICRGAEGSEPIAALTLEHYPGMAEAEIERHVAEAVARWPIIGVTVIHRYGRIVPGEDIVMVVTVSSHREAAFAAAEFLMDYLKTRAPFWKQVEKAGTKENTKTWVEAKAADDTAAERWIAPGRDAAE
;
A
#
# COMPACT_ATOMS: atom_id res chain seq x y z
N MET A 1 20.67 -9.00 12.14
CA MET A 1 19.31 -9.58 12.23
C MET A 1 18.51 -9.14 11.02
N THR A 2 17.76 -10.04 10.44
CA THR A 2 16.92 -9.72 9.30
C THR A 2 15.66 -9.00 9.81
N VAL A 3 15.27 -7.90 9.15
CA VAL A 3 14.03 -7.18 9.45
C VAL A 3 12.83 -8.08 9.09
N PRO A 4 11.90 -8.35 10.01
CA PRO A 4 10.69 -9.10 9.69
C PRO A 4 9.84 -8.34 8.68
N THR A 5 9.63 -8.95 7.52
CA THR A 5 8.83 -8.41 6.43
C THR A 5 7.76 -9.40 6.01
N THR A 6 6.57 -8.88 5.74
CA THR A 6 5.45 -9.68 5.21
C THR A 6 4.85 -8.95 4.02
N VAL A 7 4.75 -9.64 2.89
CA VAL A 7 4.02 -9.18 1.70
C VAL A 7 2.99 -10.24 1.35
N ARG A 8 1.72 -9.86 1.29
CA ARG A 8 0.63 -10.75 0.88
C ARG A 8 -0.32 -10.04 -0.08
N ILE A 9 -0.74 -10.77 -1.11
CA ILE A 9 -1.84 -10.38 -1.99
C ILE A 9 -2.92 -11.45 -1.82
N GLN A 10 -4.09 -11.05 -1.36
CA GLN A 10 -5.16 -11.96 -0.94
C GLN A 10 -6.55 -11.43 -1.27
N ARG A 11 -7.54 -12.31 -1.37
CA ARG A 11 -8.95 -11.92 -1.51
C ARG A 11 -9.60 -11.57 -0.19
N GLU A 12 -9.22 -12.30 0.85
CA GLU A 12 -9.83 -12.24 2.17
C GLU A 12 -9.54 -10.90 2.86
N PRO A 13 -10.45 -10.43 3.71
CA PRO A 13 -10.18 -9.34 4.62
C PRO A 13 -8.98 -9.63 5.53
N PHE A 14 -8.41 -8.60 6.09
CA PHE A 14 -7.33 -8.69 7.07
C PHE A 14 -7.69 -7.92 8.35
N ASP A 15 -7.13 -8.34 9.48
CA ASP A 15 -7.26 -7.65 10.75
C ASP A 15 -6.04 -6.71 10.94
N VAL A 16 -6.27 -5.42 10.76
CA VAL A 16 -5.24 -4.37 10.84
C VAL A 16 -4.53 -4.38 12.19
N ALA A 17 -5.30 -4.50 13.28
CA ALA A 17 -4.74 -4.49 14.63
C ALA A 17 -3.92 -5.75 14.92
N ALA A 18 -4.38 -6.91 14.46
CA ALA A 18 -3.66 -8.16 14.61
C ALA A 18 -2.34 -8.15 13.84
N GLU A 19 -2.34 -7.65 12.60
CA GLU A 19 -1.11 -7.57 11.78
C GLU A 19 -0.09 -6.59 12.39
N ALA A 20 -0.53 -5.44 12.90
CA ALA A 20 0.35 -4.50 13.59
C ALA A 20 0.96 -5.12 14.86
N ARG A 21 0.17 -5.85 15.66
CA ARG A 21 0.65 -6.55 16.86
C ARG A 21 1.70 -7.62 16.56
N LYS A 22 1.63 -8.31 15.43
CA LYS A 22 2.66 -9.29 15.03
C LYS A 22 4.05 -8.68 14.93
N LEU A 23 4.14 -7.42 14.55
CA LEU A 23 5.41 -6.70 14.41
C LEU A 23 5.89 -6.04 15.70
N THR A 24 5.03 -5.81 16.66
CA THR A 24 5.34 -5.00 17.84
C THR A 24 5.34 -5.78 19.16
N HIS A 25 4.64 -6.93 19.21
CA HIS A 25 4.50 -7.69 20.44
C HIS A 25 5.85 -8.18 20.97
N GLY A 26 6.13 -7.85 22.22
CA GLY A 26 7.38 -8.26 22.90
C GLY A 26 8.64 -7.50 22.44
N ARG A 27 8.51 -6.43 21.65
CA ARG A 27 9.64 -5.68 21.13
C ARG A 27 9.90 -4.40 21.93
N GLY A 28 11.02 -4.38 22.63
CA GLY A 28 11.47 -3.20 23.38
C GLY A 28 12.17 -2.14 22.51
N ASP A 29 12.48 -2.45 21.27
CA ASP A 29 13.13 -1.56 20.28
C ASP A 29 12.12 -0.78 19.42
N ALA A 30 10.85 -1.14 19.47
CA ALA A 30 9.78 -0.48 18.72
C ALA A 30 9.30 0.79 19.46
N GLY A 31 9.64 1.96 18.91
CA GLY A 31 9.20 3.25 19.45
C GLY A 31 8.07 3.89 18.65
N ALA A 32 7.84 3.45 17.42
CA ALA A 32 6.81 3.98 16.52
C ALA A 32 6.25 2.91 15.59
N VAL A 33 4.94 2.92 15.45
CA VAL A 33 4.19 2.13 14.47
C VAL A 33 3.34 3.08 13.64
N VAL A 34 3.45 2.99 12.32
CA VAL A 34 2.55 3.67 11.39
C VAL A 34 1.76 2.61 10.66
N THR A 35 0.45 2.76 10.67
CA THR A 35 -0.48 1.90 9.94
C THR A 35 -1.31 2.74 8.97
N PHE A 36 -1.23 2.44 7.72
CA PHE A 36 -2.12 2.97 6.69
C PHE A 36 -3.09 1.89 6.25
N THR A 37 -4.36 2.26 6.12
CA THR A 37 -5.39 1.39 5.53
C THR A 37 -6.13 2.16 4.45
N GLY A 38 -6.11 1.63 3.23
CA GLY A 38 -6.94 2.12 2.13
C GLY A 38 -8.28 1.42 2.12
N ILE A 39 -9.35 2.20 2.04
CA ILE A 39 -10.75 1.73 2.11
C ILE A 39 -11.46 2.02 0.79
N CYS A 40 -12.32 1.12 0.35
CA CYS A 40 -13.16 1.34 -0.83
C CYS A 40 -14.19 2.43 -0.54
N ARG A 41 -14.17 3.50 -1.33
CA ARG A 41 -15.12 4.60 -1.21
C ARG A 41 -16.46 4.26 -1.87
N GLY A 42 -17.54 4.82 -1.36
CA GLY A 42 -18.89 4.66 -1.90
C GLY A 42 -19.23 5.58 -3.07
N ALA A 43 -18.34 6.52 -3.39
CA ALA A 43 -18.53 7.43 -4.52
C ALA A 43 -17.21 7.96 -5.04
N GLU A 44 -17.17 8.35 -6.31
CA GLU A 44 -16.12 9.16 -6.91
C GLU A 44 -16.73 10.47 -7.42
N GLY A 45 -16.40 11.58 -6.75
CA GLY A 45 -17.13 12.84 -6.94
C GLY A 45 -18.60 12.68 -6.57
N SER A 46 -19.49 12.96 -7.53
CA SER A 46 -20.95 12.77 -7.39
C SER A 46 -21.47 11.41 -7.85
N GLU A 47 -20.59 10.55 -8.41
CA GLU A 47 -20.97 9.25 -8.96
C GLU A 47 -20.88 8.16 -7.90
N PRO A 48 -21.99 7.47 -7.54
CA PRO A 48 -21.95 6.38 -6.60
C PRO A 48 -21.25 5.16 -7.19
N ILE A 49 -20.46 4.49 -6.35
CA ILE A 49 -19.71 3.28 -6.69
C ILE A 49 -20.40 2.08 -6.02
N ALA A 50 -20.72 1.05 -6.81
CA ALA A 50 -21.26 -0.21 -6.29
C ALA A 50 -20.16 -1.16 -5.84
N ALA A 51 -19.05 -1.22 -6.56
CA ALA A 51 -17.88 -2.02 -6.21
C ALA A 51 -16.64 -1.56 -6.97
N LEU A 52 -15.52 -2.01 -6.45
CA LEU A 52 -14.20 -1.93 -7.04
C LEU A 52 -13.69 -3.34 -7.30
N THR A 53 -13.19 -3.62 -8.49
CA THR A 53 -12.49 -4.87 -8.77
C THR A 53 -11.04 -4.59 -9.05
N LEU A 54 -10.16 -5.27 -8.32
CA LEU A 54 -8.72 -5.19 -8.49
C LEU A 54 -8.21 -6.52 -9.05
N GLU A 55 -7.41 -6.42 -10.09
CA GLU A 55 -6.71 -7.56 -10.69
C GLU A 55 -5.21 -7.34 -10.61
N HIS A 56 -4.45 -8.42 -10.55
CA HIS A 56 -2.99 -8.39 -10.52
C HIS A 56 -2.43 -9.55 -11.31
N TYR A 57 -1.14 -9.49 -11.60
CA TYR A 57 -0.40 -10.59 -12.20
C TYR A 57 0.28 -11.39 -11.07
N PRO A 58 -0.21 -12.60 -10.75
CA PRO A 58 0.34 -13.42 -9.66
C PRO A 58 1.84 -13.64 -9.80
N GLY A 59 2.57 -13.54 -8.70
CA GLY A 59 4.01 -13.66 -8.63
C GLY A 59 4.76 -12.36 -8.97
N MET A 60 4.37 -11.65 -10.03
CA MET A 60 5.01 -10.38 -10.38
C MET A 60 4.67 -9.26 -9.41
N ALA A 61 3.41 -9.17 -8.98
CA ALA A 61 2.97 -8.13 -8.07
C ALA A 61 3.62 -8.29 -6.68
N GLU A 62 3.69 -9.51 -6.17
CA GLU A 62 4.36 -9.82 -4.91
C GLU A 62 5.86 -9.46 -5.00
N ALA A 63 6.56 -9.91 -6.03
CA ALA A 63 7.98 -9.65 -6.22
C ALA A 63 8.31 -8.15 -6.29
N GLU A 64 7.48 -7.38 -6.99
CA GLU A 64 7.65 -5.93 -7.09
C GLU A 64 7.39 -5.21 -5.76
N ILE A 65 6.39 -5.62 -4.99
CA ILE A 65 6.16 -5.09 -3.65
C ILE A 65 7.31 -5.45 -2.72
N GLU A 66 7.77 -6.70 -2.73
CA GLU A 66 8.91 -7.16 -1.93
C GLU A 66 10.17 -6.36 -2.24
N ARG A 67 10.43 -6.05 -3.51
CA ARG A 67 11.56 -5.22 -3.93
C ARG A 67 11.48 -3.81 -3.31
N HIS A 68 10.30 -3.20 -3.29
CA HIS A 68 10.12 -1.87 -2.69
C HIS A 68 10.15 -1.89 -1.16
N VAL A 69 9.68 -2.97 -0.54
CA VAL A 69 9.84 -3.19 0.90
C VAL A 69 11.33 -3.29 1.25
N ALA A 70 12.11 -4.04 0.49
CA ALA A 70 13.56 -4.12 0.69
C ALA A 70 14.24 -2.76 0.51
N GLU A 71 13.81 -1.97 -0.47
CA GLU A 71 14.30 -0.60 -0.67
C GLU A 71 13.96 0.32 0.52
N ALA A 72 12.74 0.25 1.05
CA ALA A 72 12.35 1.00 2.23
C ALA A 72 13.21 0.65 3.45
N VAL A 73 13.45 -0.63 3.69
CA VAL A 73 14.32 -1.12 4.77
C VAL A 73 15.78 -0.67 4.60
N ALA A 74 16.24 -0.56 3.35
CA ALA A 74 17.59 -0.04 3.07
C ALA A 74 17.71 1.47 3.26
N ARG A 75 16.64 2.23 3.01
CA ARG A 75 16.63 3.70 3.13
C ARG A 75 16.48 4.21 4.56
N TRP A 76 15.70 3.53 5.37
CA TRP A 76 15.34 3.97 6.72
C TRP A 76 15.59 2.88 7.76
N PRO A 77 15.82 3.26 9.02
CA PRO A 77 16.00 2.31 10.12
C PRO A 77 14.67 1.66 10.52
N ILE A 78 14.11 0.86 9.63
CA ILE A 78 12.88 0.10 9.81
C ILE A 78 13.20 -1.22 10.50
N ILE A 79 12.38 -1.59 11.47
CA ILE A 79 12.51 -2.82 12.24
C ILE A 79 11.37 -3.81 12.03
N GLY A 80 10.39 -3.47 11.20
CA GLY A 80 9.32 -4.35 10.77
C GLY A 80 8.44 -3.72 9.69
N VAL A 81 8.01 -4.51 8.70
CA VAL A 81 7.11 -4.06 7.63
C VAL A 81 6.08 -5.15 7.31
N THR A 82 4.83 -4.75 7.15
CA THR A 82 3.80 -5.60 6.56
C THR A 82 3.08 -4.82 5.45
N VAL A 83 2.93 -5.42 4.30
CA VAL A 83 2.10 -4.94 3.19
C VAL A 83 1.12 -6.04 2.82
N ILE A 84 -0.16 -5.74 2.90
CA ILE A 84 -1.23 -6.64 2.46
C ILE A 84 -2.11 -5.89 1.47
N HIS A 85 -2.29 -6.46 0.30
CA HIS A 85 -3.16 -5.89 -0.72
C HIS A 85 -4.21 -6.91 -1.12
N ARG A 86 -5.48 -6.49 -1.11
CA ARG A 86 -6.58 -7.34 -1.59
C ARG A 86 -6.74 -7.22 -3.10
N TYR A 87 -7.24 -8.26 -3.70
CA TYR A 87 -7.68 -8.30 -5.09
C TYR A 87 -9.07 -8.92 -5.20
N GLY A 88 -9.67 -8.86 -6.38
CA GLY A 88 -11.04 -9.27 -6.61
C GLY A 88 -12.03 -8.14 -6.34
N ARG A 89 -13.29 -8.48 -6.20
CA ARG A 89 -14.38 -7.52 -5.99
C ARG A 89 -14.43 -7.08 -4.53
N ILE A 90 -14.40 -5.75 -4.32
CA ILE A 90 -14.41 -5.09 -3.02
C ILE A 90 -15.53 -4.07 -3.02
N VAL A 91 -16.38 -4.06 -2.01
CA VAL A 91 -17.50 -3.14 -1.91
C VAL A 91 -17.16 -1.93 -1.02
N PRO A 92 -17.91 -0.81 -1.14
CA PRO A 92 -17.70 0.36 -0.29
C PRO A 92 -17.67 0.03 1.20
N GLY A 93 -16.71 0.61 1.90
CA GLY A 93 -16.46 0.39 3.32
C GLY A 93 -15.50 -0.76 3.63
N GLU A 94 -15.18 -1.61 2.67
CA GLU A 94 -14.19 -2.67 2.86
C GLU A 94 -12.75 -2.16 2.68
N ASP A 95 -11.83 -2.76 3.43
CA ASP A 95 -10.40 -2.50 3.31
C ASP A 95 -9.84 -3.06 2.00
N ILE A 96 -8.97 -2.29 1.36
CA ILE A 96 -8.29 -2.66 0.10
C ILE A 96 -6.85 -3.06 0.36
N VAL A 97 -6.15 -2.24 1.12
CA VAL A 97 -4.70 -2.34 1.33
C VAL A 97 -4.34 -1.89 2.72
N MET A 98 -3.34 -2.52 3.31
CA MET A 98 -2.70 -2.02 4.51
C MET A 98 -1.19 -2.00 4.36
N VAL A 99 -0.58 -1.01 4.97
CA VAL A 99 0.87 -0.91 5.16
C VAL A 99 1.14 -0.66 6.63
N VAL A 100 1.96 -1.48 7.23
CA VAL A 100 2.46 -1.27 8.59
C VAL A 100 3.97 -1.11 8.53
N THR A 101 4.49 -0.05 9.13
CA THR A 101 5.92 0.17 9.29
C THR A 101 6.23 0.40 10.76
N VAL A 102 7.28 -0.24 11.23
CA VAL A 102 7.75 -0.15 12.62
C VAL A 102 9.18 0.34 12.63
N SER A 103 9.45 1.32 13.48
CA SER A 103 10.79 1.87 13.70
C SER A 103 10.96 2.28 15.17
N SER A 104 12.21 2.54 15.58
CA SER A 104 12.49 3.15 16.88
C SER A 104 11.99 4.60 16.95
N HIS A 105 11.89 5.29 15.81
CA HIS A 105 11.46 6.69 15.72
C HIS A 105 10.39 6.92 14.65
N ARG A 106 9.45 7.82 14.95
CA ARG A 106 8.29 8.11 14.08
C ARG A 106 8.67 8.59 12.68
N GLU A 107 9.74 9.36 12.53
CA GLU A 107 10.16 9.93 11.24
C GLU A 107 10.39 8.83 10.19
N ALA A 108 11.18 7.82 10.52
CA ALA A 108 11.43 6.69 9.63
C ALA A 108 10.16 5.87 9.35
N ALA A 109 9.32 5.66 10.37
CA ALA A 109 8.08 4.91 10.21
C ALA A 109 7.12 5.61 9.23
N PHE A 110 6.93 6.93 9.36
CA PHE A 110 6.10 7.71 8.42
C PHE A 110 6.72 7.74 7.02
N ALA A 111 8.02 8.02 6.88
CA ALA A 111 8.68 8.09 5.60
C ALA A 111 8.58 6.77 4.81
N ALA A 112 8.82 5.66 5.45
CA ALA A 112 8.71 4.35 4.83
C ALA A 112 7.26 4.00 4.43
N ALA A 113 6.29 4.31 5.29
CA ALA A 113 4.88 4.06 4.97
C ALA A 113 4.43 4.89 3.75
N GLU A 114 4.79 6.15 3.71
CA GLU A 114 4.46 7.05 2.60
C GLU A 114 5.14 6.61 1.29
N PHE A 115 6.41 6.26 1.35
CA PHE A 115 7.15 5.71 0.20
C PHE A 115 6.47 4.47 -0.38
N LEU A 116 6.09 3.52 0.46
CA LEU A 116 5.42 2.28 0.04
C LEU A 116 4.04 2.58 -0.56
N MET A 117 3.29 3.52 0.02
CA MET A 117 1.98 3.91 -0.51
C MET A 117 2.08 4.61 -1.85
N ASP A 118 3.06 5.50 -2.04
CA ASP A 118 3.27 6.17 -3.33
C ASP A 118 3.62 5.16 -4.43
N TYR A 119 4.42 4.15 -4.09
CA TYR A 119 4.69 3.04 -5.01
C TYR A 119 3.43 2.23 -5.33
N LEU A 120 2.67 1.81 -4.32
CA LEU A 120 1.45 1.01 -4.51
C LEU A 120 0.39 1.75 -5.35
N LYS A 121 0.37 3.08 -5.28
CA LYS A 121 -0.54 3.92 -6.06
C LYS A 121 -0.14 4.11 -7.52
N THR A 122 1.14 4.03 -7.83
CA THR A 122 1.67 4.44 -9.14
C THR A 122 2.24 3.29 -9.96
N ARG A 123 2.99 2.40 -9.34
CA ARG A 123 3.84 1.42 -10.05
C ARG A 123 3.51 -0.03 -9.73
N ALA A 124 2.70 -0.28 -8.69
CA ALA A 124 2.29 -1.64 -8.40
C ALA A 124 1.42 -2.18 -9.53
N PRO A 125 1.67 -3.42 -10.01
CA PRO A 125 0.98 -3.97 -11.16
C PRO A 125 -0.44 -4.47 -10.79
N PHE A 126 -1.30 -3.51 -10.43
CA PHE A 126 -2.73 -3.70 -10.21
C PHE A 126 -3.55 -2.95 -11.24
N TRP A 127 -4.57 -3.60 -11.76
CA TRP A 127 -5.59 -3.00 -12.61
C TRP A 127 -6.86 -2.79 -11.79
N LYS A 128 -7.42 -1.60 -11.90
CA LYS A 128 -8.60 -1.17 -11.17
C LYS A 128 -9.78 -1.00 -12.11
N GLN A 129 -10.87 -1.68 -11.82
CA GLN A 129 -12.13 -1.53 -12.50
C GLN A 129 -13.20 -1.02 -11.51
N VAL A 130 -13.89 0.05 -11.86
CA VAL A 130 -14.97 0.61 -11.06
C VAL A 130 -16.32 0.19 -11.63
N GLU A 131 -17.17 -0.35 -10.77
CA GLU A 131 -18.57 -0.66 -11.04
C GLU A 131 -19.43 0.47 -10.49
N LYS A 132 -20.07 1.24 -11.39
CA LYS A 132 -20.94 2.36 -11.01
C LYS A 132 -22.30 1.86 -10.55
N ALA A 133 -22.87 2.46 -9.48
CA ALA A 133 -24.20 2.16 -9.01
C ALA A 133 -25.25 2.94 -9.82
N GLY A 134 -26.42 2.34 -10.02
CA GLY A 134 -27.61 3.02 -10.56
C GLY A 134 -27.82 2.97 -12.07
N THR A 135 -26.99 2.22 -12.82
CA THR A 135 -27.27 1.91 -14.23
C THR A 135 -27.83 0.49 -14.35
N LYS A 136 -28.81 0.28 -15.28
CA LYS A 136 -29.41 -1.05 -15.53
C LYS A 136 -28.39 -2.08 -16.04
N GLU A 137 -27.25 -1.62 -16.50
CA GLU A 137 -26.03 -2.39 -16.78
C GLU A 137 -24.93 -1.76 -15.93
N ASN A 138 -24.40 -2.51 -14.97
CA ASN A 138 -23.24 -2.08 -14.18
C ASN A 138 -22.09 -1.78 -15.13
N THR A 139 -21.90 -0.49 -15.43
CA THR A 139 -20.84 -0.05 -16.34
C THR A 139 -19.51 -0.18 -15.64
N LYS A 140 -18.73 -1.18 -16.04
CA LYS A 140 -17.38 -1.41 -15.55
C LYS A 140 -16.41 -0.58 -16.37
N THR A 141 -15.67 0.29 -15.71
CA THR A 141 -14.69 1.16 -16.36
C THR A 141 -13.30 0.94 -15.73
N TRP A 142 -12.31 0.72 -16.57
CA TRP A 142 -10.91 0.69 -16.13
C TRP A 142 -10.47 2.10 -15.73
N VAL A 143 -9.74 2.20 -14.63
CA VAL A 143 -9.25 3.47 -14.09
C VAL A 143 -7.73 3.51 -14.20
N GLU A 144 -7.24 4.58 -14.84
CA GLU A 144 -5.81 4.89 -14.91
C GLU A 144 -5.31 5.53 -13.59
N ALA A 145 -4.00 5.43 -13.35
CA ALA A 145 -3.35 6.11 -12.23
C ALA A 145 -3.54 7.64 -12.34
N LYS A 146 -3.70 8.30 -11.19
CA LYS A 146 -3.85 9.77 -11.17
C LYS A 146 -2.48 10.44 -11.28
N ALA A 147 -2.38 11.51 -12.05
CA ALA A 147 -1.15 12.30 -12.20
C ALA A 147 -0.59 12.82 -10.87
N ALA A 148 -1.46 13.12 -9.89
CA ALA A 148 -1.03 13.52 -8.55
C ALA A 148 -0.26 12.40 -7.80
N ASP A 149 -0.62 11.14 -8.04
CA ASP A 149 0.07 10.00 -7.45
C ASP A 149 1.46 9.81 -8.07
N ASP A 150 1.60 10.04 -9.38
CA ASP A 150 2.91 10.01 -10.07
C ASP A 150 3.85 11.09 -9.54
N THR A 151 3.36 12.31 -9.37
CA THR A 151 4.13 13.43 -8.78
C THR A 151 4.57 13.12 -7.35
N ALA A 152 3.71 12.49 -6.53
CA ALA A 152 4.07 12.07 -5.19
C ALA A 152 5.18 11.02 -5.19
N ALA A 153 5.16 10.07 -6.14
CA ALA A 153 6.19 9.04 -6.26
C ALA A 153 7.54 9.60 -6.73
N GLU A 154 7.55 10.65 -7.56
CA GLU A 154 8.77 11.28 -8.08
C GLU A 154 9.70 11.81 -6.99
N ARG A 155 9.17 12.27 -5.87
CA ARG A 155 9.98 12.76 -4.72
C ARG A 155 10.94 11.72 -4.13
N TRP A 156 10.69 10.43 -4.37
CA TRP A 156 11.50 9.34 -3.88
C TRP A 156 12.63 8.94 -4.83
N ILE A 157 12.63 9.48 -6.04
CA ILE A 157 13.76 9.37 -6.96
C ILE A 157 14.86 10.23 -6.33
N ALA A 158 15.90 9.58 -5.80
CA ALA A 158 17.01 10.30 -5.20
C ALA A 158 17.59 11.29 -6.24
N PRO A 159 17.77 12.58 -5.89
CA PRO A 159 18.68 13.42 -6.65
C PRO A 159 20.01 12.69 -6.67
N GLY A 160 20.60 12.53 -7.86
CA GLY A 160 21.90 11.88 -7.98
C GLY A 160 22.81 12.42 -6.89
N ARG A 161 23.56 11.56 -6.22
CA ARG A 161 24.62 11.99 -5.33
C ARG A 161 25.59 12.77 -6.19
N ASP A 162 25.38 14.07 -6.30
CA ASP A 162 26.44 14.97 -6.63
C ASP A 162 27.41 14.87 -5.47
N ALA A 163 28.57 14.34 -5.78
CA ALA A 163 29.67 14.22 -4.87
C ALA A 163 29.86 15.57 -4.19
N ALA A 164 29.61 15.63 -2.91
CA ALA A 164 30.17 16.68 -2.08
C ALA A 164 31.67 16.43 -2.01
N GLU A 165 32.41 17.33 -2.60
CA GLU A 165 33.83 17.52 -2.34
C GLU A 165 34.09 17.76 -0.83
#